data_9fbe2bcdec126b3df918f0a8df38d5b8
#
_entry.id   9fbe2bcdec126b3df918f0a8df38d5b8
#
_cell.length_a   1.000
_cell.length_b   1.000
_cell.length_c   1.000
_cell.angle_alpha   90.00
_cell.angle_beta   90.00
_cell.angle_gamma   90.00
#
_symmetry.space_group_name_H-M   'P 1'
#
loop_
_entity.id
_entity.type
_entity.pdbx_description
1 polymer ?
#
loop_
_entity_poly.entity_id
_entity_poly.type
_entity_poly.pdbx_seq_one_letter_code
_entity_poly.pdbx_strand_id
1 'polypeptide(L)'
;MSAAAGTVRGLHYQLPPSPQVKLVRVMVGAILDVAVDLRVSSSTFGKWVGVRLDAETGNQLLIPEGFGHGFCTLEPHTQVAYKVSSFWDSRADQAVRWNDPELGIGWPVDEADAVLSDNCLLYTSPSPRDATLSRMPSSA
;
A
#
# COMPACT_ATOMS: atom_id res chain seq x y z
N MET A 1 3.51 -11.00 10.48
CA MET A 1 4.70 -11.68 9.88
C MET A 1 4.30 -12.35 8.57
N SER A 2 5.13 -12.23 7.58
CA SER A 2 4.91 -12.88 6.27
C SER A 2 5.90 -14.03 6.11
N ALA A 3 5.41 -15.26 6.04
CA ALA A 3 6.25 -16.46 6.05
C ALA A 3 7.06 -16.62 4.76
N ALA A 4 6.51 -16.22 3.61
CA ALA A 4 7.16 -16.40 2.31
C ALA A 4 7.60 -15.05 1.70
N ALA A 5 8.72 -15.07 0.99
CA ALA A 5 9.11 -13.97 0.11
C ALA A 5 8.10 -13.87 -1.04
N GLY A 6 7.94 -12.66 -1.59
CA GLY A 6 6.95 -12.42 -2.64
C GLY A 6 5.52 -12.28 -2.15
N THR A 7 5.33 -12.14 -0.84
CA THR A 7 4.00 -11.85 -0.29
C THR A 7 3.65 -10.39 -0.55
N VAL A 8 2.51 -10.16 -1.19
CA VAL A 8 2.01 -8.82 -1.50
C VAL A 8 0.82 -8.51 -0.60
N ARG A 9 0.85 -7.33 0.01
CA ARG A 9 -0.25 -6.78 0.80
C ARG A 9 -0.53 -5.37 0.31
N GLY A 10 -1.79 -5.06 0.04
CA GLY A 10 -2.20 -3.73 -0.39
C GLY A 10 -3.03 -3.77 -1.66
N LEU A 11 -3.31 -2.66 -2.23
CA LEU A 11 -3.04 -1.30 -1.77
C LEU A 11 -4.21 -0.83 -0.90
N HIS A 12 -3.94 -0.37 0.30
CA HIS A 12 -4.99 0.04 1.24
C HIS A 12 -4.91 1.53 1.56
N TYR A 13 -6.06 2.14 1.81
CA TYR A 13 -6.18 3.51 2.30
C TYR A 13 -7.49 3.66 3.06
N GLN A 14 -7.60 4.72 3.85
CA GLN A 14 -8.85 5.02 4.56
C GLN A 14 -9.42 6.36 4.12
N LEU A 15 -10.74 6.39 3.98
CA LEU A 15 -11.48 7.59 3.63
C LEU A 15 -11.71 8.46 4.87
N PRO A 16 -11.96 9.78 4.69
CA PRO A 16 -12.48 10.59 5.79
C PRO A 16 -13.75 9.97 6.39
N PRO A 17 -13.99 10.09 7.69
CA PRO A 17 -13.27 10.93 8.66
C PRO A 17 -12.05 10.28 9.31
N SER A 18 -11.60 9.14 8.83
CA SER A 18 -10.51 8.37 9.46
C SER A 18 -9.31 8.14 8.53
N PRO A 19 -8.85 9.16 7.77
CA PRO A 19 -7.66 8.96 6.95
C PRO A 19 -6.44 8.69 7.82
N GLN A 20 -5.48 7.94 7.30
CA GLN A 20 -4.29 7.56 8.05
C GLN A 20 -3.01 8.09 7.43
N VAL A 21 -2.18 8.74 8.26
CA VAL A 21 -0.75 8.86 8.01
C VAL A 21 -0.10 7.61 8.57
N LYS A 22 0.82 7.01 7.83
CA LYS A 22 1.50 5.78 8.23
C LYS A 22 3.01 5.99 8.27
N LEU A 23 3.65 5.48 9.31
CA LEU A 23 5.10 5.38 9.39
C LEU A 23 5.46 3.90 9.40
N VAL A 24 6.16 3.46 8.34
CA VAL A 24 6.42 2.04 8.08
C VAL A 24 7.88 1.72 8.37
N ARG A 25 8.11 0.62 9.05
CA ARG A 25 9.44 0.11 9.39
C ARG A 25 9.47 -1.42 9.30
N VAL A 26 10.60 -1.97 8.89
CA VAL A 26 10.82 -3.42 8.90
C VAL A 26 11.60 -3.81 10.15
N MET A 27 11.08 -4.75 10.92
CA MET A 27 11.71 -5.27 12.14
C MET A 27 12.61 -6.46 11.85
N VAL A 28 12.23 -7.30 10.89
CA VAL A 28 12.98 -8.48 10.42
C VAL A 28 12.80 -8.60 8.93
N GLY A 29 13.87 -8.81 8.19
CA GLY A 29 13.81 -9.01 6.75
C GLY A 29 13.82 -7.73 5.94
N ALA A 30 13.15 -7.75 4.79
CA ALA A 30 13.12 -6.64 3.85
C ALA A 30 11.83 -6.63 3.03
N ILE A 31 11.40 -5.44 2.62
CA ILE A 31 10.26 -5.24 1.73
C ILE A 31 10.58 -4.21 0.66
N LEU A 32 9.83 -4.26 -0.45
CA LEU A 32 9.60 -3.10 -1.29
C LEU A 32 8.30 -2.46 -0.80
N ASP A 33 8.38 -1.27 -0.22
CA ASP A 33 7.24 -0.53 0.28
C ASP A 33 6.77 0.46 -0.78
N VAL A 34 5.47 0.46 -1.07
CA VAL A 34 4.90 1.22 -2.20
C VAL A 34 3.84 2.17 -1.68
N ALA A 35 3.93 3.42 -2.09
CA ALA A 35 2.93 4.44 -1.85
C ALA A 35 2.46 5.03 -3.17
N VAL A 36 1.15 5.11 -3.35
CA VAL A 36 0.49 5.61 -4.57
C VAL A 36 -0.36 6.81 -4.21
N ASP A 37 -0.16 7.92 -4.92
CA ASP A 37 -0.98 9.11 -4.72
C ASP A 37 -2.38 8.88 -5.30
N LEU A 38 -3.39 8.85 -4.44
CA LEU A 38 -4.79 8.64 -4.82
C LEU A 38 -5.64 9.91 -4.60
N ARG A 39 -5.01 11.06 -4.42
CA ARG A 39 -5.70 12.34 -4.28
C ARG A 39 -6.09 12.87 -5.66
N VAL A 40 -7.39 13.00 -5.91
CA VAL A 40 -7.95 13.26 -7.24
C VAL A 40 -7.38 14.50 -7.91
N SER A 41 -7.21 15.59 -7.17
CA SER A 41 -6.72 16.86 -7.74
C SER A 41 -5.22 17.06 -7.60
N SER A 42 -4.50 16.07 -7.11
CA SER A 42 -3.04 16.14 -7.01
C SER A 42 -2.39 16.08 -8.40
N SER A 43 -1.34 16.85 -8.60
CA SER A 43 -0.54 16.80 -9.83
C SER A 43 0.16 15.44 -10.02
N THR A 44 0.29 14.67 -8.94
CA THR A 44 0.91 13.33 -8.97
C THR A 44 -0.11 12.21 -8.81
N PHE A 45 -1.40 12.48 -9.02
CA PHE A 45 -2.44 11.46 -8.93
C PHE A 45 -2.10 10.24 -9.80
N GLY A 46 -2.18 9.06 -9.19
CA GLY A 46 -1.89 7.79 -9.87
C GLY A 46 -0.40 7.46 -9.95
N LYS A 47 0.48 8.34 -9.55
CA LYS A 47 1.92 8.07 -9.52
C LYS A 47 2.29 7.37 -8.22
N TRP A 48 3.32 6.54 -8.31
CA TRP A 48 3.76 5.74 -7.18
C TRP A 48 5.26 5.88 -6.94
N VAL A 49 5.67 5.60 -5.70
CA VAL A 49 7.08 5.44 -5.33
C VAL A 49 7.24 4.08 -4.66
N GLY A 50 8.38 3.45 -4.91
CA GLY A 50 8.75 2.21 -4.26
C GLY A 50 10.09 2.41 -3.54
N VAL A 51 10.14 2.04 -2.28
CA VAL A 51 11.34 2.18 -1.45
C VAL A 51 11.64 0.84 -0.78
N ARG A 52 12.89 0.39 -0.90
CA ARG A 52 13.33 -0.78 -0.13
C ARG A 52 13.50 -0.37 1.33
N LEU A 53 12.78 -1.06 2.20
CA LEU A 53 12.95 -0.94 3.65
C LEU A 53 13.49 -2.28 4.18
N ASP A 54 14.48 -2.23 5.05
CA ASP A 54 15.03 -3.43 5.65
C ASP A 54 15.42 -3.22 7.12
N ALA A 55 15.52 -4.33 7.84
CA ALA A 55 15.83 -4.31 9.25
C ALA A 55 17.28 -3.88 9.53
N GLU A 56 18.18 -4.14 8.60
CA GLU A 56 19.59 -3.83 8.76
C GLU A 56 19.84 -2.33 8.76
N THR A 57 19.29 -1.60 7.81
CA THR A 57 19.43 -0.14 7.75
C THR A 57 18.50 0.57 8.71
N GLY A 58 17.35 -0.03 9.03
CA GLY A 58 16.33 0.58 9.89
C GLY A 58 15.65 1.79 9.27
N ASN A 59 15.75 1.96 7.96
CA ASN A 59 15.10 3.07 7.27
C ASN A 59 13.57 2.96 7.36
N GLN A 60 12.89 4.09 7.30
CA GLN A 60 11.45 4.19 7.47
C GLN A 60 10.85 5.02 6.35
N LEU A 61 9.59 4.76 6.05
CA LEU A 61 8.83 5.55 5.07
C LEU A 61 7.60 6.17 5.74
N LEU A 62 7.48 7.48 5.61
CA LEU A 62 6.28 8.20 6.04
C LEU A 62 5.33 8.36 4.85
N ILE A 63 4.12 7.85 5.00
CA ILE A 63 3.10 7.88 3.95
C ILE A 63 1.98 8.82 4.38
N PRO A 64 1.77 9.93 3.64
CA PRO A 64 0.72 10.89 3.98
C PRO A 64 -0.69 10.32 3.78
N GLU A 65 -1.66 11.03 4.32
CA GLU A 65 -3.08 10.78 4.04
C GLU A 65 -3.35 10.88 2.54
N GLY A 66 -4.30 10.09 2.05
CA GLY A 66 -4.70 10.10 0.65
C GLY A 66 -3.85 9.21 -0.26
N PHE A 67 -2.85 8.54 0.31
CA PHE A 67 -2.03 7.60 -0.44
C PHE A 67 -2.48 6.17 -0.19
N GLY A 68 -2.55 5.37 -1.25
CA GLY A 68 -2.67 3.93 -1.14
C GLY A 68 -1.31 3.35 -0.73
N HIS A 69 -1.33 2.37 0.15
CA HIS A 69 -0.12 1.75 0.69
C HIS A 69 -0.15 0.25 0.51
N GLY A 70 0.96 -0.29 0.08
CA GLY A 70 1.17 -1.73 0.01
C GLY A 70 2.65 -2.07 0.01
N PHE A 71 2.95 -3.35 0.15
CA PHE A 71 4.33 -3.80 0.10
C PHE A 71 4.43 -5.22 -0.45
N CYS A 72 5.63 -5.55 -0.90
CA CYS A 72 6.01 -6.91 -1.29
C CYS A 72 7.22 -7.33 -0.46
N THR A 73 7.13 -8.50 0.19
CA THR A 73 8.25 -9.02 0.96
C THR A 73 9.36 -9.51 0.03
N LEU A 74 10.60 -9.19 0.37
CA LEU A 74 11.78 -9.58 -0.38
C LEU A 74 12.51 -10.78 0.25
N GLU A 75 12.19 -11.07 1.52
CA GLU A 75 12.79 -12.16 2.28
C GLU A 75 11.70 -12.93 3.02
N PRO A 76 11.91 -14.21 3.30
CA PRO A 76 10.97 -14.98 4.12
C PRO A 76 10.98 -14.49 5.57
N HIS A 77 9.89 -14.73 6.28
CA HIS A 77 9.72 -14.38 7.69
C HIS A 77 9.88 -12.88 8.00
N THR A 78 9.57 -12.04 7.03
CA THR A 78 9.62 -10.59 7.18
C THR A 78 8.56 -10.10 8.15
N GLN A 79 8.97 -9.20 9.05
CA GLN A 79 8.08 -8.56 10.01
C GLN A 79 8.07 -7.06 9.77
N VAL A 80 6.89 -6.53 9.50
CA VAL A 80 6.66 -5.11 9.24
C VAL A 80 5.87 -4.52 10.40
N ALA A 81 6.32 -3.38 10.89
CA ALA A 81 5.61 -2.60 11.89
C ALA A 81 5.26 -1.24 11.31
N TYR A 82 4.08 -0.74 11.61
CA TYR A 82 3.73 0.62 11.25
C TYR A 82 2.94 1.30 12.35
N LYS A 83 3.18 2.59 12.46
CA LYS A 83 2.40 3.48 13.31
C LYS A 83 1.42 4.23 12.42
N VAL A 84 0.20 4.38 12.90
CA VAL A 84 -0.87 5.05 12.17
C VAL A 84 -1.43 6.20 13.00
N SER A 85 -1.84 7.27 12.33
CA SER A 85 -2.40 8.45 13.00
C SER A 85 -3.84 8.28 13.43
N SER A 86 -4.55 7.31 12.87
CA SER A 86 -5.94 7.00 13.21
C SER A 86 -6.11 5.50 13.31
N PHE A 87 -7.01 5.04 14.17
CA PHE A 87 -7.34 3.62 14.27
C PHE A 87 -7.94 3.12 12.95
N TRP A 88 -7.74 1.85 12.69
CA TRP A 88 -8.40 1.20 11.56
C TRP A 88 -9.91 1.25 11.73
N ASP A 89 -10.59 1.71 10.69
CA ASP A 89 -12.05 1.80 10.64
C ASP A 89 -12.54 1.03 9.42
N SER A 90 -13.23 -0.08 9.67
CA SER A 90 -13.74 -0.94 8.61
C SER A 90 -14.70 -0.23 7.64
N ARG A 91 -15.36 0.83 8.10
CA ARG A 91 -16.29 1.61 7.26
C ARG A 91 -15.56 2.55 6.30
N ALA A 92 -14.34 2.93 6.66
CA ALA A 92 -13.51 3.83 5.87
C ALA A 92 -12.49 3.09 5.02
N ASP A 93 -12.23 1.83 5.32
CA ASP A 93 -11.20 1.02 4.67
C ASP A 93 -11.55 0.76 3.20
N GLN A 94 -10.61 1.07 2.33
CA GLN A 94 -10.73 0.88 0.88
C GLN A 94 -9.45 0.24 0.37
N ALA A 95 -9.56 -0.38 -0.80
CA ALA A 95 -8.41 -0.94 -1.47
C ALA A 95 -8.45 -0.69 -2.97
N VAL A 96 -7.27 -0.58 -3.55
CA VAL A 96 -7.06 -0.59 -4.98
C VAL A 96 -6.29 -1.85 -5.32
N ARG A 97 -6.57 -2.41 -6.47
CA ARG A 97 -5.94 -3.64 -6.93
C ARG A 97 -4.41 -3.46 -7.04
N TRP A 98 -3.67 -4.34 -6.42
CA TRP A 98 -2.20 -4.24 -6.34
C TRP A 98 -1.51 -4.26 -7.72
N ASN A 99 -2.08 -5.01 -8.66
CA ASN A 99 -1.53 -5.18 -10.00
C ASN A 99 -2.33 -4.43 -11.08
N ASP A 100 -3.01 -3.34 -10.68
CA ASP A 100 -3.77 -2.54 -11.63
C ASP A 100 -2.85 -2.02 -12.74
N PRO A 101 -3.14 -2.33 -14.02
CA PRO A 101 -2.28 -1.92 -15.12
C PRO A 101 -2.20 -0.41 -15.31
N GLU A 102 -3.18 0.35 -14.87
CA GLU A 102 -3.13 1.82 -14.93
C GLU A 102 -2.10 2.40 -13.97
N LEU A 103 -1.83 1.73 -12.87
CA LEU A 103 -0.79 2.15 -11.93
C LEU A 103 0.61 1.79 -12.44
N GLY A 104 0.74 0.63 -13.07
CA GLY A 104 2.00 0.19 -13.63
C GLY A 104 3.10 -0.02 -12.60
N ILE A 105 2.75 -0.45 -11.39
CA ILE A 105 3.72 -0.64 -10.32
C ILE A 105 4.68 -1.79 -10.66
N GLY A 106 5.98 -1.52 -10.59
CA GLY A 106 7.00 -2.51 -10.84
C GLY A 106 7.27 -3.40 -9.64
N TRP A 107 6.35 -4.29 -9.32
CA TRP A 107 6.53 -5.24 -8.22
C TRP A 107 7.68 -6.20 -8.51
N PRO A 108 8.46 -6.59 -7.49
CA PRO A 108 9.59 -7.50 -7.65
C PRO A 108 9.19 -8.98 -7.71
N VAL A 109 7.96 -9.25 -8.10
CA VAL A 109 7.40 -10.60 -8.22
C VAL A 109 6.40 -10.61 -9.37
N ASP A 110 6.37 -11.70 -10.12
CA ASP A 110 5.39 -11.88 -11.18
C ASP A 110 4.02 -12.21 -10.57
N GLU A 111 2.96 -11.83 -11.27
CA GLU A 111 1.58 -12.07 -10.82
C GLU A 111 1.33 -13.54 -10.48
N ALA A 112 1.88 -14.44 -11.28
CA ALA A 112 1.72 -15.89 -11.07
C ALA A 112 2.41 -16.40 -9.81
N ASP A 113 3.48 -15.72 -9.37
CA ASP A 113 4.29 -16.14 -8.23
C ASP A 113 3.97 -15.38 -6.95
N ALA A 114 3.15 -14.35 -7.03
CA ALA A 114 2.80 -13.53 -5.88
C ALA A 114 1.97 -14.31 -4.87
N VAL A 115 2.35 -14.19 -3.60
CA VAL A 115 1.53 -14.70 -2.49
C VAL A 115 0.69 -13.54 -1.98
N LEU A 116 -0.62 -13.62 -2.14
CA LEU A 116 -1.53 -12.53 -1.78
C LEU A 116 -2.12 -12.75 -0.40
N SER A 117 -2.30 -11.65 0.35
CA SER A 117 -3.09 -11.69 1.56
C SER A 117 -4.56 -11.92 1.22
N ASP A 118 -5.35 -12.42 2.18
CA ASP A 118 -6.78 -12.68 1.96
C ASP A 118 -7.52 -11.42 1.49
N ASN A 119 -7.16 -10.27 2.02
CA ASN A 119 -7.75 -9.00 1.59
C ASN A 119 -7.47 -8.69 0.13
N CYS A 120 -6.27 -8.98 -0.36
CA CYS A 120 -5.94 -8.78 -1.77
C CYS A 120 -6.77 -9.69 -2.70
N LEU A 121 -7.07 -10.89 -2.25
CA LEU A 121 -7.89 -11.83 -3.02
C LEU A 121 -9.36 -11.41 -3.09
N LEU A 122 -9.85 -10.71 -2.07
CA LEU A 122 -11.25 -10.27 -2.01
C LEU A 122 -11.53 -9.04 -2.88
N TYR A 123 -10.49 -8.26 -3.19
CA TYR A 123 -10.67 -7.02 -3.94
C TYR A 123 -10.47 -7.23 -5.44
N THR A 124 -11.55 -7.11 -6.19
CA THR A 124 -11.55 -7.04 -7.65
C THR A 124 -11.96 -5.62 -8.07
N SER A 125 -11.41 -4.64 -7.41
CA SER A 125 -11.85 -3.25 -7.56
C SER A 125 -11.56 -2.69 -8.95
N PRO A 126 -12.32 -1.71 -9.38
CA PRO A 126 -12.06 -0.98 -10.62
C PRO A 126 -10.71 -0.24 -10.54
N SER A 127 -10.32 0.38 -11.66
CA SER A 127 -9.09 1.15 -11.69
C SER A 127 -9.08 2.25 -10.62
N PRO A 128 -7.89 2.72 -10.17
CA PRO A 128 -7.80 3.79 -9.19
C PRO A 128 -8.57 5.04 -9.61
N ARG A 129 -8.60 5.31 -10.89
CA ARG A 129 -9.31 6.48 -11.43
C ARG A 129 -10.81 6.42 -11.13
N ASP A 130 -11.43 5.27 -11.31
CA ASP A 130 -12.85 5.09 -11.00
C ASP A 130 -13.11 5.03 -9.50
N ALA A 131 -12.23 4.36 -8.76
CA ALA A 131 -12.39 4.21 -7.33
C ALA A 131 -12.21 5.52 -6.57
N THR A 132 -11.33 6.42 -7.04
CA THR A 132 -10.95 7.63 -6.30
C THR A 132 -11.73 8.87 -6.69
N LEU A 133 -12.23 8.96 -7.93
CA LEU A 133 -12.97 10.14 -8.40
C LEU A 133 -14.20 10.47 -7.56
N SER A 134 -14.84 9.46 -6.98
CA SER A 134 -16.07 9.66 -6.21
C SER A 134 -15.84 9.63 -4.69
N ARG A 135 -14.64 9.36 -4.22
CA ARG A 135 -14.44 9.03 -2.80
C ARG A 135 -13.35 9.81 -2.10
N MET A 136 -12.28 10.21 -2.79
CA MET A 136 -11.18 10.93 -2.19
C MET A 136 -11.40 12.43 -2.29
N PRO A 137 -11.17 13.19 -1.19
CA PRO A 137 -11.26 14.63 -1.26
C PRO A 137 -10.13 15.19 -2.12
N SER A 138 -10.43 16.30 -2.81
CA SER A 138 -9.48 16.92 -3.74
C SER A 138 -8.31 17.61 -3.05
N SER A 139 -8.41 17.88 -1.77
CA SER A 139 -7.41 18.60 -0.97
C SER A 139 -6.94 17.77 0.22
N ALA A 140 -6.60 16.54 0.00
CA ALA A 140 -6.12 15.69 1.08
C ALA A 140 -4.71 16.08 1.55
#